data_0c4e00d67240a1a4afe24e4800f32c8f
#
_entry.id   0c4e00d67240a1a4afe24e4800f32c8f
#
_cell.length_a   1.000
_cell.length_b   1.000
_cell.length_c   1.000
_cell.angle_alpha   90.00
_cell.angle_beta   90.00
_cell.angle_gamma   90.00
#
_symmetry.space_group_name_H-M   'P 1'
#
loop_
_entity.id
_entity.type
_entity.pdbx_description
1 polymer ?
#
loop_
_entity_poly.entity_id
_entity_poly.type
_entity_poly.pdbx_seq_one_letter_code
_entity_poly.pdbx_strand_id
1 'polypeptide(L)'
;MKQSIIAIALLSATLWQACTPQPLQDIIDIKIGETPKLTTGDNNPLIDFMFTADPTSVEHNGRLYVYATNDQEQYQHADKNSYEFIKSLVCISTEDMVNWTYHGLIETGKIAPWIVNSWAPSITKKEVDGVTTFYLYFSNSGCGVGVLTATSPTGPWSDPLGQPLIYQNMPGLGDCPAPFDPGVVIDEHGDGWLSFGAGVSKKGRDYMPGTGRIVKLGKDMLSLDSEIAEIPAPYLFEASELDYINGTWVYTYNNSWMPREEWPYKDIRKPAICSMAYMTSKAPLVKESWKYHDYYFKNAGEYIPPLSNNHTHLHSYKGQDYIFYHAMYLQDYFDKPGGFRNVGVEKIQIDRENIVYHEAQATKKGVEQVAALNPYNWQQAETVAATWRPQFTPDGEPGNMIVSGSNEPQCLMVRGVDYAEGADAFVAKVKGKGSIDVYADSLNSPRIAALRFDEAEWTAKQSPIYTRLEGVHDLLIVVNGEEFGFDSWKFEQ
;
A
#
# COMPACT_ATOMS: atom_id res chain seq x y z
N MET A 1 89.74 17.04 -24.46
CA MET A 1 89.01 16.65 -23.27
C MET A 1 87.76 17.49 -23.25
N LYS A 2 86.68 16.94 -23.75
CA LYS A 2 85.36 17.60 -23.78
C LYS A 2 84.39 16.73 -23.00
N GLN A 3 83.96 17.16 -21.84
CA GLN A 3 82.87 16.57 -21.13
C GLN A 3 81.58 17.31 -21.51
N SER A 4 80.70 16.61 -22.16
CA SER A 4 79.40 17.08 -22.52
C SER A 4 78.43 16.94 -21.35
N ILE A 5 77.85 18.03 -20.97
CA ILE A 5 76.74 18.11 -19.96
C ILE A 5 75.44 17.78 -20.72
N ILE A 6 74.83 16.68 -20.37
CA ILE A 6 73.43 16.38 -20.69
C ILE A 6 72.70 16.62 -19.38
N ALA A 7 72.05 17.75 -19.25
CA ALA A 7 71.12 18.09 -18.17
C ALA A 7 69.71 17.84 -18.66
N ILE A 8 69.11 16.82 -18.20
CA ILE A 8 67.84 16.70 -17.49
C ILE A 8 66.71 17.60 -18.04
N ALA A 9 65.91 17.02 -18.85
CA ALA A 9 64.52 17.38 -19.07
C ALA A 9 63.64 16.16 -18.69
N LEU A 10 63.60 15.91 -17.38
CA LEU A 10 62.73 14.95 -16.73
C LEU A 10 62.15 15.64 -15.51
N LEU A 11 61.05 16.41 -15.68
CA LEU A 11 60.10 16.78 -14.57
C LEU A 11 59.02 17.66 -15.15
N SER A 12 58.00 17.07 -15.69
CA SER A 12 56.64 17.64 -15.67
C SER A 12 55.57 16.78 -16.33
N ALA A 13 55.69 15.46 -16.12
CA ALA A 13 54.62 14.54 -16.54
C ALA A 13 54.06 13.70 -15.38
N THR A 14 54.10 14.25 -14.21
CA THR A 14 53.50 13.60 -13.04
C THR A 14 52.75 14.66 -12.24
N LEU A 15 51.53 14.97 -12.61
CA LEU A 15 50.53 15.62 -11.71
C LEU A 15 49.19 15.87 -12.43
N TRP A 16 48.80 14.94 -13.32
CA TRP A 16 47.38 14.90 -13.78
C TRP A 16 46.88 13.44 -13.79
N GLN A 17 47.18 12.69 -12.72
CA GLN A 17 46.38 11.53 -12.30
C GLN A 17 45.56 11.97 -11.10
N ALA A 18 44.77 13.01 -11.32
CA ALA A 18 43.79 13.42 -10.33
C ALA A 18 42.47 12.78 -10.72
N CYS A 19 42.04 11.86 -9.85
CA CYS A 19 40.63 11.52 -9.57
C CYS A 19 39.77 11.14 -10.79
N THR A 20 40.16 10.10 -11.53
CA THR A 20 39.12 9.19 -12.01
C THR A 20 38.62 8.43 -10.76
N PRO A 21 37.36 8.55 -10.34
CA PRO A 21 36.84 7.68 -9.31
C PRO A 21 37.04 6.23 -9.79
N GLN A 22 37.77 5.45 -9.00
CA GLN A 22 37.81 4.00 -9.26
C GLN A 22 36.35 3.51 -9.20
N PRO A 23 35.90 2.69 -10.16
CA PRO A 23 34.61 2.08 -10.05
C PRO A 23 34.57 1.31 -8.73
N LEU A 24 33.57 1.57 -7.91
CA LEU A 24 33.27 0.85 -6.68
C LEU A 24 32.77 -0.57 -7.03
N GLN A 25 33.60 -1.35 -7.71
CA GLN A 25 33.28 -2.69 -8.15
C GLN A 25 33.26 -3.71 -6.99
N ASP A 26 33.72 -3.30 -5.80
CA ASP A 26 33.94 -4.21 -4.68
C ASP A 26 32.91 -4.05 -3.54
N ILE A 27 31.88 -3.17 -3.66
CA ILE A 27 31.02 -2.83 -2.51
C ILE A 27 29.66 -3.52 -2.52
N ILE A 28 29.18 -4.02 -3.66
CA ILE A 28 27.81 -4.55 -3.72
C ILE A 28 27.77 -5.82 -4.55
N ASP A 29 27.94 -6.95 -3.89
CA ASP A 29 27.50 -8.24 -4.40
C ASP A 29 25.98 -8.37 -4.13
N ILE A 30 25.19 -7.50 -4.77
CA ILE A 30 23.75 -7.71 -4.85
C ILE A 30 23.56 -8.91 -5.76
N LYS A 31 23.22 -10.03 -5.19
CA LYS A 31 22.78 -11.21 -5.93
C LYS A 31 21.44 -10.88 -6.59
N ILE A 32 21.55 -10.32 -7.81
CA ILE A 32 20.41 -10.04 -8.68
C ILE A 32 19.72 -11.37 -8.94
N GLY A 33 18.50 -11.56 -8.48
CA GLY A 33 17.75 -12.81 -8.52
C GLY A 33 17.19 -13.24 -7.17
N GLU A 34 17.74 -12.71 -6.09
CA GLU A 34 17.22 -12.92 -4.73
C GLU A 34 16.28 -11.78 -4.28
N THR A 35 16.14 -10.70 -5.08
CA THR A 35 15.31 -9.55 -4.73
C THR A 35 13.95 -9.64 -5.46
N PRO A 36 12.81 -9.56 -4.77
CA PRO A 36 11.51 -9.91 -5.35
C PRO A 36 11.14 -9.17 -6.62
N LYS A 37 11.37 -7.86 -6.69
CA LYS A 37 10.91 -7.01 -7.79
C LYS A 37 12.03 -6.38 -8.64
N LEU A 38 13.25 -6.31 -8.13
CA LEU A 38 14.36 -5.62 -8.81
C LEU A 38 14.71 -6.20 -10.18
N THR A 39 14.44 -7.47 -10.41
CA THR A 39 14.87 -8.20 -11.61
C THR A 39 13.73 -8.71 -12.48
N THR A 40 12.51 -8.80 -11.95
CA THR A 40 11.38 -9.41 -12.68
C THR A 40 10.62 -8.42 -13.54
N GLY A 41 10.70 -7.12 -13.26
CA GLY A 41 9.87 -6.11 -13.89
C GLY A 41 8.42 -6.12 -13.37
N ASP A 42 8.14 -6.89 -12.32
CA ASP A 42 6.82 -6.96 -11.69
C ASP A 42 6.55 -5.71 -10.84
N ASN A 43 5.28 -5.27 -10.80
CA ASN A 43 4.83 -4.13 -10.00
C ASN A 43 4.05 -4.54 -8.75
N ASN A 44 3.59 -5.81 -8.67
CA ASN A 44 3.05 -6.38 -7.45
C ASN A 44 4.10 -7.21 -6.69
N PRO A 45 4.04 -7.22 -5.34
CA PRO A 45 3.16 -6.43 -4.48
C PRO A 45 3.50 -4.93 -4.53
N LEU A 46 2.62 -4.06 -3.97
CA LEU A 46 2.85 -2.61 -3.95
C LEU A 46 4.19 -2.24 -3.32
N ILE A 47 4.48 -2.83 -2.17
CA ILE A 47 5.77 -2.76 -1.47
C ILE A 47 6.33 -4.16 -1.22
N ASP A 48 7.65 -4.32 -1.27
CA ASP A 48 8.32 -5.63 -1.24
C ASP A 48 9.20 -5.87 -0.01
N PHE A 49 9.11 -5.00 1.00
CA PHE A 49 9.94 -5.04 2.20
C PHE A 49 9.16 -5.37 3.48
N MET A 50 7.84 -5.53 3.40
CA MET A 50 7.01 -5.92 4.53
C MET A 50 5.69 -6.57 4.08
N PHE A 51 5.05 -7.32 4.99
CA PHE A 51 3.75 -7.95 4.75
C PHE A 51 2.60 -6.99 5.09
N THR A 52 1.62 -6.92 4.17
CA THR A 52 0.45 -6.02 4.27
C THR A 52 -0.79 -6.70 3.72
N ALA A 53 -1.98 -6.38 4.24
CA ALA A 53 -3.22 -7.02 3.81
C ALA A 53 -4.43 -6.08 3.89
N ASP A 54 -5.59 -6.56 3.40
CA ASP A 54 -6.89 -5.92 3.57
C ASP A 54 -6.86 -4.42 3.19
N PRO A 55 -6.60 -4.09 1.91
CA PRO A 55 -6.36 -2.72 1.47
C PRO A 55 -7.63 -1.88 1.46
N THR A 56 -7.48 -0.59 1.74
CA THR A 56 -8.44 0.48 1.45
C THR A 56 -7.71 1.72 0.96
N SER A 57 -8.39 2.65 0.29
CA SER A 57 -7.71 3.82 -0.25
C SER A 57 -8.55 5.09 -0.29
N VAL A 58 -7.87 6.24 -0.32
CA VAL A 58 -8.47 7.56 -0.51
C VAL A 58 -7.56 8.45 -1.35
N GLU A 59 -8.12 9.14 -2.32
CA GLU A 59 -7.40 10.17 -3.06
C GLU A 59 -7.42 11.50 -2.29
N HIS A 60 -6.27 12.18 -2.21
CA HIS A 60 -6.18 13.53 -1.69
C HIS A 60 -5.10 14.31 -2.43
N ASN A 61 -5.45 15.50 -2.93
CA ASN A 61 -4.55 16.41 -3.68
C ASN A 61 -3.82 15.73 -4.85
N GLY A 62 -4.53 14.86 -5.59
CA GLY A 62 -3.98 14.15 -6.77
C GLY A 62 -3.08 12.95 -6.45
N ARG A 63 -2.90 12.62 -5.17
CA ARG A 63 -2.15 11.46 -4.68
C ARG A 63 -3.13 10.43 -4.10
N LEU A 64 -2.91 9.16 -4.41
CA LEU A 64 -3.67 8.05 -3.85
C LEU A 64 -2.96 7.50 -2.63
N TYR A 65 -3.65 7.50 -1.49
CA TYR A 65 -3.18 6.91 -0.23
C TYR A 65 -3.85 5.56 -0.03
N VAL A 66 -3.06 4.54 0.27
CA VAL A 66 -3.52 3.17 0.55
C VAL A 66 -3.16 2.82 1.99
N TYR A 67 -4.14 2.27 2.69
CA TYR A 67 -3.99 1.79 4.07
C TYR A 67 -4.20 0.28 4.08
N ALA A 68 -3.45 -0.41 4.92
CA ALA A 68 -3.49 -1.87 4.97
C ALA A 68 -3.25 -2.40 6.39
N THR A 69 -3.77 -3.58 6.66
CA THR A 69 -3.44 -4.37 7.86
C THR A 69 -1.94 -4.67 7.87
N ASN A 70 -1.27 -4.51 9.01
CA ASN A 70 0.16 -4.74 9.17
C ASN A 70 0.48 -6.22 9.49
N ASP A 71 0.46 -7.10 8.49
CA ASP A 71 0.82 -8.51 8.66
C ASP A 71 2.31 -8.68 9.09
N GLN A 72 3.18 -7.68 8.86
CA GLN A 72 4.57 -7.69 9.31
C GLN A 72 4.68 -7.77 10.83
N GLU A 73 3.77 -7.14 11.57
CA GLU A 73 3.75 -7.22 13.03
C GLU A 73 3.50 -8.66 13.53
N GLN A 74 2.59 -9.39 12.86
CA GLN A 74 2.38 -10.82 13.11
C GLN A 74 3.61 -11.65 12.71
N TYR A 75 4.22 -11.36 11.55
CA TYR A 75 5.39 -12.07 11.05
C TYR A 75 6.59 -12.01 12.02
N GLN A 76 6.78 -10.87 12.70
CA GLN A 76 7.86 -10.68 13.66
C GLN A 76 7.69 -11.51 14.94
N HIS A 77 6.47 -11.92 15.27
CA HIS A 77 6.14 -12.57 16.54
C HIS A 77 5.73 -14.03 16.41
N ALA A 78 5.38 -14.52 15.22
CA ALA A 78 4.91 -15.88 15.03
C ALA A 78 5.28 -16.47 13.66
N ASP A 79 5.31 -17.80 13.57
CA ASP A 79 5.59 -18.53 12.33
C ASP A 79 4.36 -18.68 11.44
N LYS A 80 3.18 -18.34 11.95
CA LYS A 80 1.90 -18.39 11.22
C LYS A 80 1.11 -17.12 11.46
N ASN A 81 0.36 -16.74 10.45
CA ASN A 81 -0.53 -15.60 10.55
C ASN A 81 -1.83 -16.00 11.26
N SER A 82 -1.86 -15.80 12.58
CA SER A 82 -3.04 -15.93 13.44
C SER A 82 -3.70 -14.60 13.74
N TYR A 83 -3.15 -13.50 13.20
CA TYR A 83 -3.62 -12.12 13.31
C TYR A 83 -3.63 -11.52 14.73
N GLU A 84 -3.24 -12.29 15.76
CA GLU A 84 -3.39 -11.91 17.18
C GLU A 84 -2.44 -10.79 17.64
N PHE A 85 -1.32 -10.60 16.95
CA PHE A 85 -0.32 -9.57 17.30
C PHE A 85 -0.52 -8.25 16.55
N ILE A 86 -1.41 -8.18 15.56
CA ILE A 86 -1.59 -7.01 14.70
C ILE A 86 -2.35 -5.91 15.42
N LYS A 87 -1.67 -4.79 15.69
CA LYS A 87 -2.20 -3.61 16.40
C LYS A 87 -1.88 -2.28 15.70
N SER A 88 -1.44 -2.36 14.45
CA SER A 88 -1.11 -1.19 13.64
C SER A 88 -1.57 -1.38 12.20
N LEU A 89 -1.66 -0.28 11.48
CA LEU A 89 -1.96 -0.23 10.05
C LEU A 89 -0.77 0.39 9.32
N VAL A 90 -0.60 0.03 8.05
CA VAL A 90 0.42 0.58 7.16
C VAL A 90 -0.19 1.69 6.33
N CYS A 91 0.53 2.79 6.10
CA CYS A 91 0.15 3.84 5.17
C CYS A 91 1.21 3.98 4.07
N ILE A 92 0.79 3.88 2.82
CA ILE A 92 1.60 4.16 1.62
C ILE A 92 0.84 5.06 0.66
N SER A 93 1.54 5.73 -0.26
CA SER A 93 0.87 6.54 -1.26
C SER A 93 1.60 6.56 -2.60
N THR A 94 0.88 6.92 -3.66
CA THR A 94 1.45 7.01 -5.01
C THR A 94 0.82 8.14 -5.82
N GLU A 95 1.56 8.66 -6.79
CA GLU A 95 1.05 9.50 -7.86
C GLU A 95 0.99 8.79 -9.21
N ASP A 96 1.62 7.62 -9.33
CA ASP A 96 1.83 6.95 -10.60
C ASP A 96 1.45 5.46 -10.63
N MET A 97 1.00 4.89 -9.50
CA MET A 97 0.57 3.50 -9.33
C MET A 97 1.70 2.45 -9.31
N VAL A 98 2.97 2.86 -9.40
CA VAL A 98 4.13 1.97 -9.43
C VAL A 98 5.16 2.33 -8.37
N ASN A 99 5.46 3.62 -8.21
CA ASN A 99 6.33 4.12 -7.15
C ASN A 99 5.49 4.47 -5.92
N TRP A 100 5.80 3.84 -4.79
CA TRP A 100 5.03 3.97 -3.55
C TRP A 100 5.87 4.62 -2.47
N THR A 101 5.38 5.74 -1.92
CA THR A 101 5.97 6.40 -0.76
C THR A 101 5.48 5.70 0.50
N TYR A 102 6.39 5.26 1.35
CA TYR A 102 6.06 4.64 2.64
C TYR A 102 5.96 5.71 3.74
N HIS A 103 4.78 5.84 4.34
CA HIS A 103 4.50 6.83 5.41
C HIS A 103 4.60 6.25 6.82
N GLY A 104 5.09 5.01 6.96
CA GLY A 104 5.22 4.36 8.25
C GLY A 104 3.93 3.70 8.74
N LEU A 105 3.87 3.49 10.04
CA LEU A 105 2.78 2.80 10.71
C LEU A 105 1.82 3.79 11.38
N ILE A 106 0.54 3.50 11.28
CA ILE A 106 -0.49 4.08 12.16
C ILE A 106 -0.58 3.14 13.36
N GLU A 107 0.03 3.53 14.45
CA GLU A 107 0.13 2.74 15.67
C GLU A 107 -1.19 2.71 16.45
N THR A 108 -2.22 2.08 15.85
CA THR A 108 -3.61 2.08 16.34
C THR A 108 -3.70 1.64 17.80
N GLY A 109 -2.92 0.63 18.21
CA GLY A 109 -2.90 0.16 19.59
C GLY A 109 -2.35 1.15 20.61
N LYS A 110 -1.52 2.12 20.16
CA LYS A 110 -1.06 3.23 21.03
C LYS A 110 -2.07 4.37 21.05
N ILE A 111 -2.72 4.65 19.90
CA ILE A 111 -3.70 5.72 19.75
C ILE A 111 -5.01 5.36 20.47
N ALA A 112 -5.46 4.10 20.33
CA ALA A 112 -6.69 3.55 20.89
C ALA A 112 -6.38 2.34 21.80
N PRO A 113 -5.87 2.54 23.02
CA PRO A 113 -5.35 1.45 23.88
C PRO A 113 -6.41 0.45 24.36
N TRP A 114 -7.70 0.70 24.10
CA TRP A 114 -8.81 -0.21 24.40
C TRP A 114 -8.95 -1.36 23.39
N ILE A 115 -8.27 -1.32 22.25
CA ILE A 115 -8.42 -2.35 21.20
C ILE A 115 -7.72 -3.65 21.54
N VAL A 116 -8.23 -4.74 20.97
CA VAL A 116 -7.55 -6.05 20.95
C VAL A 116 -6.61 -6.13 19.76
N ASN A 117 -7.12 -5.83 18.57
CA ASN A 117 -6.38 -5.83 17.30
C ASN A 117 -6.78 -4.63 16.43
N SER A 118 -6.03 -4.42 15.35
CA SER A 118 -6.34 -3.46 14.30
C SER A 118 -6.21 -4.14 12.95
N TRP A 119 -7.34 -4.59 12.38
CA TRP A 119 -7.42 -5.28 11.09
C TRP A 119 -8.27 -4.52 10.10
N ALA A 120 -8.20 -4.90 8.84
CA ALA A 120 -9.09 -4.52 7.74
C ALA A 120 -9.60 -3.06 7.87
N PRO A 121 -8.78 -2.07 7.48
CA PRO A 121 -9.18 -0.67 7.51
C PRO A 121 -10.18 -0.35 6.39
N SER A 122 -11.02 0.68 6.61
CA SER A 122 -11.80 1.34 5.56
C SER A 122 -11.74 2.86 5.78
N ILE A 123 -11.34 3.60 4.75
CA ILE A 123 -11.05 5.04 4.83
C ILE A 123 -12.04 5.85 4.01
N THR A 124 -12.45 6.99 4.55
CA THR A 124 -13.14 8.04 3.77
C THR A 124 -12.71 9.41 4.26
N LYS A 125 -13.09 10.45 3.52
CA LYS A 125 -12.86 11.86 3.93
C LYS A 125 -14.11 12.68 3.76
N LYS A 126 -14.28 13.68 4.61
CA LYS A 126 -15.41 14.62 4.55
C LYS A 126 -14.94 16.02 4.91
N GLU A 127 -15.51 17.03 4.24
CA GLU A 127 -15.34 18.41 4.65
C GLU A 127 -16.23 18.70 5.88
N VAL A 128 -15.59 19.12 6.96
CA VAL A 128 -16.26 19.56 8.19
C VAL A 128 -15.78 20.96 8.53
N ASP A 129 -16.67 21.92 8.51
CA ASP A 129 -16.38 23.35 8.77
C ASP A 129 -15.22 23.93 7.93
N GLY A 130 -15.14 23.47 6.66
CA GLY A 130 -14.08 23.90 5.72
C GLY A 130 -12.73 23.22 5.91
N VAL A 131 -12.67 22.18 6.75
CA VAL A 131 -11.46 21.36 6.97
C VAL A 131 -11.73 19.94 6.48
N THR A 132 -10.86 19.44 5.61
CA THR A 132 -10.89 18.01 5.23
C THR A 132 -10.56 17.15 6.43
N THR A 133 -11.49 16.30 6.84
CA THR A 133 -11.29 15.31 7.91
C THR A 133 -11.32 13.92 7.33
N PHE A 134 -10.31 13.13 7.65
CA PHE A 134 -10.20 11.72 7.30
C PHE A 134 -10.75 10.87 8.44
N TYR A 135 -11.51 9.83 8.08
CA TYR A 135 -12.11 8.87 9.00
C TYR A 135 -11.62 7.49 8.61
N LEU A 136 -10.80 6.89 9.45
CA LEU A 136 -10.21 5.56 9.25
C LEU A 136 -10.88 4.58 10.20
N TYR A 137 -11.84 3.84 9.67
CA TYR A 137 -12.49 2.74 10.40
C TYR A 137 -11.59 1.51 10.35
N PHE A 138 -11.64 0.68 11.37
CA PHE A 138 -10.86 -0.55 11.43
C PHE A 138 -11.56 -1.62 12.27
N SER A 139 -11.27 -2.87 12.00
CA SER A 139 -11.77 -4.01 12.79
C SER A 139 -11.01 -4.12 14.11
N ASN A 140 -11.73 -4.07 15.23
CA ASN A 140 -11.16 -4.47 16.52
C ASN A 140 -11.33 -5.98 16.70
N SER A 141 -10.51 -6.78 16.01
CA SER A 141 -10.72 -8.24 15.91
C SER A 141 -12.15 -8.54 15.40
N GLY A 142 -12.74 -9.67 15.76
CA GLY A 142 -14.18 -9.94 15.54
C GLY A 142 -15.12 -9.25 16.53
N CYS A 143 -14.63 -8.28 17.33
CA CYS A 143 -15.37 -7.72 18.48
C CYS A 143 -16.08 -6.39 18.17
N GLY A 144 -15.76 -5.74 17.07
CA GLY A 144 -16.34 -4.45 16.73
C GLY A 144 -15.53 -3.64 15.74
N VAL A 145 -15.97 -2.39 15.54
CA VAL A 145 -15.34 -1.42 14.65
C VAL A 145 -14.95 -0.18 15.45
N GLY A 146 -13.68 0.20 15.37
CA GLY A 146 -13.16 1.48 15.84
C GLY A 146 -13.05 2.50 14.71
N VAL A 147 -12.83 3.77 15.05
CA VAL A 147 -12.59 4.84 14.09
C VAL A 147 -11.53 5.80 14.62
N LEU A 148 -10.57 6.13 13.78
CA LEU A 148 -9.61 7.20 14.00
C LEU A 148 -9.91 8.37 13.08
N THR A 149 -9.50 9.58 13.50
CA THR A 149 -9.64 10.79 12.69
C THR A 149 -8.33 11.55 12.57
N ALA A 150 -8.15 12.23 11.43
CA ALA A 150 -7.01 13.12 11.18
C ALA A 150 -7.41 14.22 10.19
N THR A 151 -6.64 15.31 10.13
CA THR A 151 -6.78 16.38 9.13
C THR A 151 -5.78 16.24 7.97
N SER A 152 -4.92 15.22 8.03
CA SER A 152 -4.01 14.83 6.96
C SER A 152 -4.12 13.32 6.73
N PRO A 153 -3.94 12.82 5.50
CA PRO A 153 -4.01 11.39 5.21
C PRO A 153 -2.91 10.57 5.92
N THR A 154 -1.83 11.20 6.35
CA THR A 154 -0.74 10.57 7.10
C THR A 154 -0.81 10.81 8.62
N GLY A 155 -1.85 11.50 9.10
CA GLY A 155 -2.01 11.85 10.51
C GLY A 155 -1.52 13.28 10.85
N PRO A 156 -1.31 13.61 12.13
CA PRO A 156 -1.44 12.70 13.27
C PRO A 156 -2.89 12.20 13.47
N TRP A 157 -3.01 10.92 13.76
CA TRP A 157 -4.29 10.26 14.01
C TRP A 157 -4.69 10.37 15.48
N SER A 158 -5.99 10.48 15.74
CA SER A 158 -6.57 10.50 17.08
C SER A 158 -7.76 9.55 17.18
N ASP A 159 -8.02 9.07 18.39
CA ASP A 159 -9.22 8.30 18.74
C ASP A 159 -10.27 9.26 19.36
N PRO A 160 -11.28 9.69 18.58
CA PRO A 160 -12.25 10.67 19.06
C PRO A 160 -13.27 10.09 20.03
N LEU A 161 -13.44 8.76 20.06
CA LEU A 161 -14.49 8.10 20.84
C LEU A 161 -13.96 7.46 22.13
N GLY A 162 -12.70 7.05 22.18
CA GLY A 162 -12.12 6.29 23.29
C GLY A 162 -12.78 4.92 23.51
N GLN A 163 -13.56 4.44 22.54
CA GLN A 163 -14.33 3.20 22.57
C GLN A 163 -14.75 2.80 21.15
N PRO A 164 -15.19 1.54 20.92
CA PRO A 164 -15.68 1.14 19.60
C PRO A 164 -16.98 1.87 19.21
N LEU A 165 -17.09 2.21 17.92
CA LEU A 165 -18.33 2.71 17.33
C LEU A 165 -19.39 1.59 17.20
N ILE A 166 -18.94 0.42 16.75
CA ILE A 166 -19.74 -0.82 16.69
C ILE A 166 -19.12 -1.83 17.64
N TYR A 167 -19.93 -2.53 18.42
CA TYR A 167 -19.45 -3.53 19.40
C TYR A 167 -20.40 -4.73 19.48
N GLN A 168 -19.87 -5.88 19.92
CA GLN A 168 -20.65 -7.10 20.12
C GLN A 168 -21.83 -6.87 21.07
N ASN A 169 -22.96 -7.51 20.76
CA ASN A 169 -24.22 -7.40 21.53
C ASN A 169 -24.84 -6.01 21.58
N MET A 170 -24.40 -5.09 20.74
CA MET A 170 -25.05 -3.79 20.57
C MET A 170 -26.50 -3.97 20.09
N PRO A 171 -27.46 -3.14 20.53
CA PRO A 171 -28.83 -3.19 20.04
C PRO A 171 -28.88 -3.08 18.51
N GLY A 172 -29.72 -3.90 17.87
CA GLY A 172 -29.89 -3.91 16.42
C GLY A 172 -28.94 -4.85 15.67
N LEU A 173 -27.90 -5.41 16.28
CA LEU A 173 -27.02 -6.37 15.62
C LEU A 173 -27.70 -7.70 15.25
N GLY A 174 -28.71 -8.12 16.01
CA GLY A 174 -29.35 -9.41 15.78
C GLY A 174 -28.37 -10.58 15.81
N ASP A 175 -28.44 -11.44 14.80
CA ASP A 175 -27.60 -12.63 14.65
C ASP A 175 -26.21 -12.36 13.99
N CYS A 176 -25.63 -11.16 14.12
CA CYS A 176 -24.27 -10.87 13.67
C CYS A 176 -23.26 -11.18 14.77
N PRO A 177 -22.57 -12.34 14.73
CA PRO A 177 -21.69 -12.77 15.82
C PRO A 177 -20.35 -12.03 15.86
N ALA A 178 -19.91 -11.51 14.72
CA ALA A 178 -18.66 -10.80 14.56
C ALA A 178 -18.88 -9.54 13.70
N PRO A 179 -19.15 -8.39 14.35
CA PRO A 179 -19.32 -7.11 13.66
C PRO A 179 -17.97 -6.49 13.36
N PHE A 180 -17.31 -6.91 12.26
CA PHE A 180 -16.00 -6.46 11.84
C PHE A 180 -15.95 -6.27 10.33
N ASP A 181 -14.78 -5.99 9.75
CA ASP A 181 -14.54 -5.64 8.36
C ASP A 181 -15.46 -4.51 7.89
N PRO A 182 -15.18 -3.28 8.35
CA PRO A 182 -15.98 -2.12 7.99
C PRO A 182 -15.79 -1.77 6.51
N GLY A 183 -16.88 -1.39 5.83
CA GLY A 183 -16.86 -0.73 4.53
C GLY A 183 -17.57 0.61 4.64
N VAL A 184 -16.89 1.73 4.37
CA VAL A 184 -17.45 3.07 4.50
C VAL A 184 -17.58 3.77 3.15
N VAL A 185 -18.72 4.41 2.91
CA VAL A 185 -18.93 5.28 1.75
C VAL A 185 -19.71 6.53 2.12
N ILE A 186 -19.52 7.61 1.37
CA ILE A 186 -20.33 8.82 1.43
C ILE A 186 -21.16 8.90 0.16
N ASP A 187 -22.48 9.08 0.33
CA ASP A 187 -23.41 9.22 -0.79
C ASP A 187 -23.43 10.64 -1.38
N GLU A 188 -24.23 10.85 -2.44
CA GLU A 188 -24.36 12.14 -3.15
C GLU A 188 -24.92 13.28 -2.31
N HIS A 189 -25.54 12.96 -1.17
CA HIS A 189 -26.07 13.93 -0.20
C HIS A 189 -25.05 14.30 0.89
N GLY A 190 -23.87 13.66 0.88
CA GLY A 190 -22.83 13.81 1.89
C GLY A 190 -23.12 13.04 3.18
N ASP A 191 -24.04 12.07 3.15
CA ASP A 191 -24.34 11.19 4.26
C ASP A 191 -23.38 9.98 4.25
N GLY A 192 -22.83 9.65 5.41
CA GLY A 192 -21.97 8.49 5.59
C GLY A 192 -22.75 7.19 5.81
N TRP A 193 -22.25 6.11 5.27
CA TRP A 193 -22.80 4.76 5.41
C TRP A 193 -21.69 3.78 5.78
N LEU A 194 -22.01 2.86 6.68
CA LEU A 194 -21.05 1.86 7.15
C LEU A 194 -21.67 0.46 7.04
N SER A 195 -21.01 -0.41 6.27
CA SER A 195 -21.29 -1.85 6.28
C SER A 195 -20.28 -2.57 7.19
N PHE A 196 -20.66 -3.74 7.70
CA PHE A 196 -19.79 -4.61 8.49
C PHE A 196 -20.44 -5.98 8.68
N GLY A 197 -19.68 -6.93 9.22
CA GLY A 197 -20.21 -8.23 9.64
C GLY A 197 -19.52 -9.42 9.02
N ALA A 198 -19.61 -10.57 9.70
CA ALA A 198 -19.08 -11.84 9.23
C ALA A 198 -20.10 -12.96 9.27
N GLY A 199 -20.00 -13.84 8.26
CA GLY A 199 -20.70 -15.09 8.21
C GLY A 199 -19.99 -16.15 9.04
N VAL A 200 -20.36 -16.33 10.29
CA VAL A 200 -19.99 -17.57 10.98
C VAL A 200 -21.02 -18.62 10.58
N SER A 201 -20.55 -19.64 9.84
CA SER A 201 -21.42 -20.75 9.42
C SER A 201 -22.11 -21.37 10.63
N LYS A 202 -23.42 -21.17 10.72
CA LYS A 202 -24.28 -21.93 11.61
C LYS A 202 -24.85 -23.08 10.79
N LYS A 203 -24.69 -24.32 11.21
CA LYS A 203 -25.23 -25.52 10.54
C LYS A 203 -26.68 -25.28 10.06
N GLY A 204 -26.85 -25.36 8.74
CA GLY A 204 -28.14 -25.12 8.07
C GLY A 204 -28.41 -23.66 7.66
N ARG A 205 -27.45 -22.75 7.76
CA ARG A 205 -27.55 -21.35 7.29
C ARG A 205 -26.41 -20.96 6.34
N ASP A 206 -25.72 -21.93 5.74
CA ASP A 206 -24.53 -21.65 4.94
C ASP A 206 -24.82 -20.74 3.74
N TYR A 207 -25.98 -20.94 3.10
CA TYR A 207 -26.41 -20.13 1.96
C TYR A 207 -26.78 -18.69 2.35
N MET A 208 -27.54 -18.49 3.44
CA MET A 208 -28.02 -17.19 3.89
C MET A 208 -27.68 -16.99 5.39
N PRO A 209 -26.42 -16.67 5.71
CA PRO A 209 -26.01 -16.52 7.11
C PRO A 209 -26.75 -15.39 7.83
N GLY A 210 -27.18 -14.35 7.09
CA GLY A 210 -27.94 -13.23 7.63
C GLY A 210 -27.12 -12.38 8.59
N THR A 211 -25.81 -12.24 8.36
CA THR A 211 -24.87 -11.60 9.27
C THR A 211 -24.27 -10.30 8.75
N GLY A 212 -24.50 -9.95 7.46
CA GLY A 212 -24.13 -8.64 6.91
C GLY A 212 -25.01 -7.53 7.50
N ARG A 213 -24.40 -6.38 7.75
CA ARG A 213 -25.06 -5.20 8.34
C ARG A 213 -24.71 -3.94 7.60
N ILE A 214 -25.64 -2.99 7.61
CA ILE A 214 -25.45 -1.63 7.15
C ILE A 214 -26.17 -0.66 8.09
N VAL A 215 -25.58 0.52 8.27
CA VAL A 215 -26.13 1.61 9.06
C VAL A 215 -25.78 2.95 8.43
N LYS A 216 -26.67 3.93 8.56
CA LYS A 216 -26.37 5.32 8.26
C LYS A 216 -25.60 5.94 9.42
N LEU A 217 -24.52 6.61 9.13
CA LEU A 217 -23.73 7.34 10.12
C LEU A 217 -24.32 8.72 10.39
N GLY A 218 -24.08 9.23 11.57
CA GLY A 218 -24.35 10.62 11.91
C GLY A 218 -23.51 11.59 11.04
N LYS A 219 -23.89 12.85 11.05
CA LYS A 219 -23.16 13.89 10.28
C LYS A 219 -21.71 14.04 10.70
N ASP A 220 -21.40 13.70 11.94
CA ASP A 220 -20.06 13.66 12.53
C ASP A 220 -19.22 12.46 12.07
N MET A 221 -19.82 11.47 11.40
CA MET A 221 -19.21 10.19 11.02
C MET A 221 -18.77 9.33 12.22
N LEU A 222 -19.15 9.71 13.43
CA LEU A 222 -18.72 9.11 14.72
C LEU A 222 -19.90 8.57 15.54
N SER A 223 -21.10 8.67 15.02
CA SER A 223 -22.35 8.20 15.63
C SER A 223 -23.21 7.50 14.59
N LEU A 224 -24.30 6.85 15.05
CA LEU A 224 -25.28 6.19 14.18
C LEU A 224 -26.54 7.07 14.04
N ASP A 225 -27.06 7.20 12.81
CA ASP A 225 -28.25 8.01 12.48
C ASP A 225 -29.42 7.15 11.91
N SER A 226 -29.32 5.84 12.04
CA SER A 226 -30.38 4.91 11.68
C SER A 226 -30.33 3.65 12.55
N GLU A 227 -31.41 2.85 12.48
CA GLU A 227 -31.34 1.46 12.91
C GLU A 227 -30.36 0.68 12.03
N ILE A 228 -29.73 -0.36 12.60
CA ILE A 228 -28.85 -1.27 11.88
C ILE A 228 -29.70 -2.23 11.05
N ALA A 229 -29.52 -2.27 9.74
CA ALA A 229 -30.25 -3.13 8.83
C ALA A 229 -29.41 -4.33 8.39
N GLU A 230 -30.11 -5.43 8.02
CA GLU A 230 -29.46 -6.64 7.48
C GLU A 230 -29.23 -6.52 5.97
N ILE A 231 -28.02 -6.90 5.52
CA ILE A 231 -27.72 -7.19 4.12
C ILE A 231 -27.81 -8.70 3.91
N PRO A 232 -28.77 -9.19 3.09
CA PRO A 232 -28.99 -10.63 2.89
C PRO A 232 -28.00 -11.21 1.87
N ALA A 233 -26.71 -11.15 2.16
CA ALA A 233 -25.65 -11.58 1.25
C ALA A 233 -25.49 -13.10 1.23
N PRO A 234 -25.67 -13.76 0.06
CA PRO A 234 -25.52 -15.20 -0.06
C PRO A 234 -24.08 -15.65 0.22
N TYR A 235 -23.92 -16.66 1.05
CA TYR A 235 -22.63 -17.22 1.45
C TYR A 235 -21.65 -16.19 2.05
N LEU A 236 -22.12 -15.08 2.61
CA LEU A 236 -21.27 -14.11 3.25
C LEU A 236 -20.31 -14.79 4.25
N PHE A 237 -19.03 -14.42 4.15
CA PHE A 237 -18.00 -14.85 5.09
C PHE A 237 -17.36 -13.64 5.80
N GLU A 238 -16.74 -12.71 5.06
CA GLU A 238 -16.03 -11.54 5.61
C GLU A 238 -15.78 -10.47 4.53
N ALA A 239 -14.86 -9.54 4.78
CA ALA A 239 -14.36 -8.55 3.85
C ALA A 239 -15.46 -7.65 3.25
N SER A 240 -16.25 -7.07 4.13
CA SER A 240 -17.32 -6.13 3.81
C SER A 240 -16.76 -4.81 3.28
N GLU A 241 -17.24 -4.35 2.12
CA GLU A 241 -16.92 -3.03 1.55
C GLU A 241 -18.16 -2.39 0.93
N LEU A 242 -18.15 -1.06 0.80
CA LEU A 242 -19.23 -0.28 0.22
C LEU A 242 -18.74 0.70 -0.82
N ASP A 243 -19.42 0.69 -1.99
CA ASP A 243 -19.35 1.74 -3.00
C ASP A 243 -20.70 2.44 -3.17
N TYR A 244 -20.70 3.65 -3.70
CA TYR A 244 -21.89 4.37 -4.11
C TYR A 244 -21.75 4.85 -5.57
N ILE A 245 -22.59 4.31 -6.44
CA ILE A 245 -22.52 4.56 -7.88
C ILE A 245 -23.90 4.97 -8.39
N ASN A 246 -24.03 6.19 -8.91
CA ASN A 246 -25.25 6.68 -9.58
C ASN A 246 -26.53 6.42 -8.75
N GLY A 247 -26.55 6.81 -7.50
CA GLY A 247 -27.73 6.65 -6.63
C GLY A 247 -27.96 5.21 -6.13
N THR A 248 -26.93 4.37 -6.20
CA THR A 248 -27.02 2.95 -5.82
C THR A 248 -25.86 2.55 -4.90
N TRP A 249 -26.19 1.98 -3.77
CA TRP A 249 -25.20 1.34 -2.88
C TRP A 249 -24.79 0.00 -3.48
N VAL A 250 -23.49 -0.23 -3.56
CA VAL A 250 -22.90 -1.50 -3.99
C VAL A 250 -22.15 -2.09 -2.79
N TYR A 251 -22.60 -3.21 -2.32
CA TYR A 251 -21.98 -3.97 -1.24
C TYR A 251 -21.13 -5.08 -1.85
N THR A 252 -19.84 -5.07 -1.57
CA THR A 252 -18.92 -6.15 -1.95
C THR A 252 -18.50 -6.93 -0.72
N TYR A 253 -18.27 -8.24 -0.89
CA TYR A 253 -17.95 -9.13 0.21
C TYR A 253 -17.27 -10.40 -0.26
N ASN A 254 -16.47 -11.00 0.61
CA ASN A 254 -15.92 -12.33 0.41
C ASN A 254 -16.94 -13.39 0.80
N ASN A 255 -17.21 -14.32 -0.09
CA ASN A 255 -18.10 -15.45 0.20
C ASN A 255 -17.31 -16.65 0.76
N SER A 256 -18.03 -17.53 1.47
CA SER A 256 -17.46 -18.57 2.32
C SER A 256 -16.76 -19.70 1.57
N TRP A 257 -16.02 -20.51 2.32
CA TRP A 257 -15.36 -21.76 1.90
C TRP A 257 -16.34 -22.94 1.77
N MET A 258 -17.60 -22.77 2.19
CA MET A 258 -18.60 -23.83 2.18
C MET A 258 -18.98 -24.28 0.78
N PRO A 259 -19.35 -25.56 0.58
CA PRO A 259 -19.89 -26.04 -0.69
C PRO A 259 -21.13 -25.24 -1.12
N ARG A 260 -21.29 -25.02 -2.41
CA ARG A 260 -22.42 -24.27 -2.99
C ARG A 260 -23.59 -25.24 -3.28
N GLU A 261 -24.17 -25.84 -2.23
CA GLU A 261 -25.27 -26.81 -2.36
C GLU A 261 -26.59 -26.13 -2.75
N GLU A 262 -26.87 -24.96 -2.17
CA GLU A 262 -28.05 -24.17 -2.43
C GLU A 262 -27.76 -23.02 -3.38
N TRP A 263 -28.51 -22.90 -4.49
CA TRP A 263 -28.45 -21.75 -5.37
C TRP A 263 -29.76 -21.59 -6.14
N PRO A 264 -30.65 -20.68 -5.71
CA PRO A 264 -31.98 -20.54 -6.27
C PRO A 264 -32.03 -19.78 -7.60
N TYR A 265 -30.96 -19.05 -7.96
CA TYR A 265 -30.96 -18.22 -9.14
C TYR A 265 -30.58 -19.04 -10.37
N LYS A 266 -31.45 -19.05 -11.40
CA LYS A 266 -31.21 -19.85 -12.63
C LYS A 266 -30.30 -19.15 -13.62
N ASP A 267 -30.41 -17.80 -13.69
CA ASP A 267 -29.76 -16.99 -14.70
C ASP A 267 -28.56 -16.17 -14.15
N ILE A 268 -28.23 -16.37 -12.89
CA ILE A 268 -27.11 -15.70 -12.22
C ILE A 268 -26.07 -16.76 -11.84
N ARG A 269 -24.83 -16.48 -12.16
CA ARG A 269 -23.69 -17.36 -11.86
C ARG A 269 -23.57 -17.60 -10.36
N LYS A 270 -23.43 -18.85 -9.95
CA LYS A 270 -23.16 -19.24 -8.59
C LYS A 270 -21.74 -18.81 -8.20
N PRO A 271 -21.54 -18.17 -7.02
CA PRO A 271 -20.22 -17.67 -6.65
C PRO A 271 -19.21 -18.83 -6.49
N ALA A 272 -17.99 -18.62 -6.97
CA ALA A 272 -16.87 -19.50 -6.67
C ALA A 272 -16.56 -19.49 -5.17
N ILE A 273 -15.93 -20.54 -4.67
CA ILE A 273 -15.55 -20.62 -3.24
C ILE A 273 -14.56 -19.50 -2.93
N CYS A 274 -14.78 -18.79 -1.80
CA CYS A 274 -13.93 -17.72 -1.32
C CYS A 274 -13.63 -16.66 -2.39
N SER A 275 -14.64 -16.30 -3.22
CA SER A 275 -14.55 -15.22 -4.21
C SER A 275 -15.21 -13.95 -3.70
N MET A 276 -14.82 -12.80 -4.24
CA MET A 276 -15.47 -11.53 -3.96
C MET A 276 -16.71 -11.38 -4.82
N ALA A 277 -17.84 -11.22 -4.18
CA ALA A 277 -19.16 -11.05 -4.81
C ALA A 277 -19.72 -9.66 -4.50
N TYR A 278 -20.78 -9.25 -5.24
CA TYR A 278 -21.39 -7.96 -5.00
C TYR A 278 -22.93 -7.99 -5.09
N MET A 279 -23.53 -7.10 -4.34
CA MET A 279 -24.95 -6.82 -4.31
C MET A 279 -25.22 -5.33 -4.48
N THR A 280 -26.41 -4.96 -4.95
CA THR A 280 -26.83 -3.56 -5.08
C THR A 280 -28.15 -3.27 -4.40
N SER A 281 -28.33 -2.03 -3.93
CA SER A 281 -29.59 -1.52 -3.39
C SER A 281 -29.77 -0.03 -3.68
N LYS A 282 -31.02 0.41 -3.87
CA LYS A 282 -31.40 1.83 -3.89
C LYS A 282 -32.07 2.28 -2.59
N ALA A 283 -32.27 1.34 -1.65
CA ALA A 283 -32.84 1.59 -0.33
C ALA A 283 -32.13 0.71 0.71
N PRO A 284 -30.87 1.05 1.08
CA PRO A 284 -29.96 0.12 1.75
C PRO A 284 -30.43 -0.37 3.12
N LEU A 285 -31.33 0.38 3.79
CA LEU A 285 -31.93 -0.05 5.06
C LEU A 285 -33.12 -1.03 4.89
N VAL A 286 -33.54 -1.30 3.64
CA VAL A 286 -34.63 -2.24 3.33
C VAL A 286 -34.01 -3.55 2.84
N LYS A 287 -34.06 -4.59 3.64
CA LYS A 287 -33.46 -5.90 3.38
C LYS A 287 -33.81 -6.46 1.99
N GLU A 288 -35.08 -6.38 1.60
CA GLU A 288 -35.61 -6.92 0.35
C GLU A 288 -35.18 -6.11 -0.89
N SER A 289 -34.61 -4.94 -0.73
CA SER A 289 -34.12 -4.09 -1.81
C SER A 289 -32.78 -4.57 -2.37
N TRP A 290 -32.04 -5.35 -1.61
CA TRP A 290 -30.73 -5.88 -2.01
C TRP A 290 -30.86 -6.97 -3.07
N LYS A 291 -30.09 -6.84 -4.14
CA LYS A 291 -30.03 -7.77 -5.26
C LYS A 291 -28.61 -8.28 -5.44
N TYR A 292 -28.45 -9.58 -5.43
CA TYR A 292 -27.21 -10.24 -5.81
C TYR A 292 -27.00 -10.17 -7.34
N HIS A 293 -25.77 -9.93 -7.78
CA HIS A 293 -25.39 -9.89 -9.20
C HIS A 293 -24.47 -11.03 -9.60
N ASP A 294 -23.20 -10.98 -9.14
CA ASP A 294 -22.19 -11.96 -9.53
C ASP A 294 -21.00 -11.90 -8.56
N TYR A 295 -19.95 -12.69 -8.82
CA TYR A 295 -18.63 -12.46 -8.28
C TYR A 295 -17.74 -11.82 -9.35
N TYR A 296 -16.81 -10.96 -8.95
CA TYR A 296 -15.95 -10.17 -9.83
C TYR A 296 -14.46 -10.45 -9.60
N PHE A 297 -14.11 -11.20 -8.56
CA PHE A 297 -12.74 -11.58 -8.28
C PHE A 297 -12.71 -12.94 -7.58
N LYS A 298 -12.00 -13.90 -8.17
CA LYS A 298 -11.76 -15.19 -7.52
C LYS A 298 -10.76 -15.04 -6.39
N ASN A 299 -10.56 -16.12 -5.63
CA ASN A 299 -9.48 -16.12 -4.65
C ASN A 299 -8.14 -15.85 -5.33
N ALA A 300 -7.39 -14.87 -4.82
CA ALA A 300 -6.08 -14.51 -5.39
C ALA A 300 -5.12 -15.71 -5.43
N GLY A 301 -5.25 -16.64 -4.50
CA GLY A 301 -4.46 -17.87 -4.44
C GLY A 301 -4.72 -18.87 -5.56
N GLU A 302 -5.77 -18.68 -6.39
CA GLU A 302 -5.93 -19.46 -7.64
C GLU A 302 -4.88 -19.08 -8.69
N TYR A 303 -4.33 -17.88 -8.60
CA TYR A 303 -3.33 -17.32 -9.52
C TYR A 303 -1.94 -17.22 -8.87
N ILE A 304 -1.90 -16.94 -7.57
CA ILE A 304 -0.68 -16.77 -6.74
C ILE A 304 -0.83 -17.64 -5.49
N PRO A 305 -0.56 -18.94 -5.58
CA PRO A 305 -0.72 -19.88 -4.47
C PRO A 305 0.06 -19.48 -3.22
N PRO A 306 -0.41 -19.92 -2.03
CA PRO A 306 -1.57 -20.76 -1.76
C PRO A 306 -2.88 -19.97 -1.64
N LEU A 307 -4.02 -20.70 -1.61
CA LEU A 307 -5.32 -20.14 -1.25
C LEU A 307 -5.30 -19.59 0.18
N SER A 308 -5.88 -18.41 0.37
CA SER A 308 -6.03 -17.74 1.67
C SER A 308 -7.41 -17.07 1.75
N ASN A 309 -7.68 -16.31 2.83
CA ASN A 309 -8.81 -15.39 2.82
C ASN A 309 -8.66 -14.37 1.67
N ASN A 310 -9.73 -13.67 1.36
CA ASN A 310 -9.78 -12.76 0.23
C ASN A 310 -10.41 -11.44 0.68
N HIS A 311 -9.80 -10.34 0.30
CA HIS A 311 -10.28 -9.01 0.60
C HIS A 311 -9.92 -8.09 -0.55
N THR A 312 -10.87 -7.28 -1.03
CA THR A 312 -10.64 -6.34 -2.11
C THR A 312 -11.19 -4.97 -1.79
N HIS A 313 -10.58 -3.96 -2.37
CA HIS A 313 -11.05 -2.59 -2.37
C HIS A 313 -11.03 -2.04 -3.80
N LEU A 314 -12.08 -1.33 -4.21
CA LEU A 314 -12.21 -0.74 -5.53
C LEU A 314 -11.98 0.77 -5.45
N HIS A 315 -11.19 1.32 -6.36
CA HIS A 315 -10.93 2.76 -6.42
C HIS A 315 -10.75 3.24 -7.86
N SER A 316 -11.33 4.40 -8.18
CA SER A 316 -11.08 5.08 -9.45
C SER A 316 -10.01 6.14 -9.26
N TYR A 317 -8.92 6.03 -10.01
CA TYR A 317 -7.82 6.97 -9.95
C TYR A 317 -7.36 7.38 -11.35
N LYS A 318 -7.24 8.68 -11.60
CA LYS A 318 -6.85 9.24 -12.92
C LYS A 318 -7.64 8.65 -14.10
N GLY A 319 -8.94 8.41 -13.89
CA GLY A 319 -9.86 7.95 -14.96
C GLY A 319 -9.81 6.45 -15.26
N GLN A 320 -9.11 5.66 -14.45
CA GLN A 320 -9.07 4.20 -14.52
C GLN A 320 -9.58 3.59 -13.22
N ASP A 321 -10.35 2.50 -13.31
CA ASP A 321 -10.78 1.73 -12.15
C ASP A 321 -9.74 0.66 -11.80
N TYR A 322 -9.46 0.55 -10.51
CA TYR A 322 -8.50 -0.38 -9.94
C TYR A 322 -9.15 -1.25 -8.87
N ILE A 323 -8.68 -2.48 -8.78
CA ILE A 323 -8.95 -3.41 -7.69
C ILE A 323 -7.68 -3.64 -6.90
N PHE A 324 -7.70 -3.25 -5.64
CA PHE A 324 -6.68 -3.61 -4.66
C PHE A 324 -7.09 -4.90 -3.97
N TYR A 325 -6.16 -5.77 -3.70
CA TYR A 325 -6.39 -7.07 -3.06
C TYR A 325 -5.12 -7.54 -2.35
N HIS A 326 -5.19 -8.65 -1.64
CA HIS A 326 -3.97 -9.28 -1.12
C HIS A 326 -3.76 -10.69 -1.68
N ALA A 327 -2.48 -11.08 -1.76
CA ALA A 327 -2.02 -12.42 -2.07
C ALA A 327 -0.71 -12.70 -1.33
N MET A 328 -0.19 -13.92 -1.41
CA MET A 328 1.03 -14.31 -0.69
C MET A 328 2.26 -14.16 -1.58
N TYR A 329 2.60 -12.92 -1.97
CA TYR A 329 3.69 -12.64 -2.92
C TYR A 329 5.09 -12.94 -2.37
N LEU A 330 5.33 -12.65 -1.09
CA LEU A 330 6.67 -12.59 -0.50
C LEU A 330 6.98 -13.74 0.46
N GLN A 331 6.02 -14.59 0.82
CA GLN A 331 6.26 -15.63 1.83
C GLN A 331 7.37 -16.62 1.45
N ASP A 332 7.49 -16.96 0.17
CA ASP A 332 8.55 -17.85 -0.31
C ASP A 332 9.91 -17.15 -0.33
N TYR A 333 9.92 -15.86 -0.63
CA TYR A 333 11.12 -15.02 -0.60
C TYR A 333 11.72 -14.92 0.82
N PHE A 334 10.87 -14.73 1.82
CA PHE A 334 11.30 -14.65 3.22
C PHE A 334 11.44 -16.04 3.88
N ASP A 335 11.26 -17.13 3.13
CA ASP A 335 11.31 -18.54 3.63
C ASP A 335 10.42 -18.76 4.87
N LYS A 336 9.23 -18.14 4.87
CA LYS A 336 8.28 -18.21 5.98
C LYS A 336 6.85 -18.44 5.49
N PRO A 337 6.50 -19.68 5.07
CA PRO A 337 5.20 -20.00 4.48
C PRO A 337 4.08 -20.04 5.54
N GLY A 338 3.90 -18.95 6.28
CA GLY A 338 2.95 -18.85 7.41
C GLY A 338 1.60 -18.24 7.07
N GLY A 339 1.32 -17.93 5.78
CA GLY A 339 0.10 -17.25 5.37
C GLY A 339 0.16 -15.72 5.51
N PHE A 340 1.34 -15.14 5.41
CA PHE A 340 1.55 -13.69 5.44
C PHE A 340 1.24 -13.09 4.07
N ARG A 341 0.44 -12.04 4.07
CA ARG A 341 -0.17 -11.47 2.88
C ARG A 341 0.57 -10.22 2.40
N ASN A 342 0.39 -9.86 1.14
CA ASN A 342 0.88 -8.61 0.55
C ASN A 342 -0.18 -8.00 -0.35
N VAL A 343 -0.33 -6.69 -0.29
CA VAL A 343 -1.26 -5.96 -1.15
C VAL A 343 -0.72 -5.87 -2.57
N GLY A 344 -1.59 -6.18 -3.53
CA GLY A 344 -1.40 -5.99 -4.96
C GLY A 344 -2.52 -5.15 -5.57
N VAL A 345 -2.35 -4.76 -6.83
CA VAL A 345 -3.33 -3.96 -7.58
C VAL A 345 -3.42 -4.42 -9.02
N GLU A 346 -4.64 -4.42 -9.56
CA GLU A 346 -4.94 -4.65 -10.99
C GLU A 346 -5.91 -3.62 -11.52
N LYS A 347 -5.99 -3.48 -12.84
CA LYS A 347 -7.09 -2.77 -13.49
C LYS A 347 -8.35 -3.64 -13.46
N ILE A 348 -9.48 -3.01 -13.22
CA ILE A 348 -10.80 -3.63 -13.35
C ILE A 348 -11.66 -2.79 -14.27
N GLN A 349 -12.54 -3.43 -15.04
CA GLN A 349 -13.54 -2.74 -15.84
C GLN A 349 -14.86 -2.72 -15.08
N ILE A 350 -15.41 -1.51 -14.88
CA ILE A 350 -16.71 -1.29 -14.24
C ILE A 350 -17.63 -0.57 -15.22
N ASP A 351 -18.73 -1.22 -15.62
CA ASP A 351 -19.84 -0.54 -16.29
C ASP A 351 -20.68 0.19 -15.23
N ARG A 352 -20.45 1.50 -15.09
CA ARG A 352 -21.12 2.34 -14.08
C ARG A 352 -22.57 2.64 -14.39
N GLU A 353 -23.00 2.52 -15.66
CA GLU A 353 -24.38 2.73 -16.06
C GLU A 353 -25.26 1.57 -15.61
N ASN A 354 -24.81 0.34 -15.83
CA ASN A 354 -25.51 -0.89 -15.49
C ASN A 354 -25.05 -1.50 -14.15
N ILE A 355 -24.01 -0.96 -13.54
CA ILE A 355 -23.35 -1.45 -12.31
C ILE A 355 -22.92 -2.92 -12.50
N VAL A 356 -22.09 -3.16 -13.53
CA VAL A 356 -21.50 -4.47 -13.81
C VAL A 356 -20.00 -4.43 -13.54
N TYR A 357 -19.56 -5.24 -12.60
CA TYR A 357 -18.15 -5.44 -12.28
C TYR A 357 -17.64 -6.63 -13.09
N HIS A 358 -16.73 -6.38 -14.03
CA HIS A 358 -16.11 -7.45 -14.81
C HIS A 358 -15.06 -8.19 -13.99
N GLU A 359 -14.89 -9.50 -14.24
CA GLU A 359 -13.96 -10.32 -13.48
C GLU A 359 -12.51 -9.90 -13.70
N ALA A 360 -11.81 -9.54 -12.61
CA ALA A 360 -10.38 -9.28 -12.59
C ALA A 360 -9.60 -10.51 -12.07
N GLN A 361 -8.28 -10.53 -12.33
CA GLN A 361 -7.39 -11.63 -11.94
C GLN A 361 -6.13 -11.09 -11.28
N ALA A 362 -5.68 -11.74 -10.23
CA ALA A 362 -4.42 -11.41 -9.57
C ALA A 362 -3.22 -11.75 -10.45
N THR A 363 -2.24 -10.86 -10.54
CA THR A 363 -0.97 -11.12 -11.23
C THR A 363 0.24 -10.62 -10.43
N LYS A 364 1.43 -11.11 -10.74
CA LYS A 364 2.69 -10.54 -10.24
C LYS A 364 3.04 -9.26 -11.00
N LYS A 365 2.63 -9.17 -12.27
CA LYS A 365 2.93 -8.03 -13.13
C LYS A 365 2.34 -6.73 -12.58
N GLY A 366 1.11 -6.75 -12.07
CA GLY A 366 0.41 -5.55 -11.60
C GLY A 366 0.08 -4.58 -12.72
N VAL A 367 -0.04 -3.30 -12.38
CA VAL A 367 -0.44 -2.24 -13.29
C VAL A 367 0.76 -1.47 -13.86
N GLU A 368 0.55 -0.81 -14.99
CA GLU A 368 1.54 0.08 -15.60
C GLU A 368 1.52 1.44 -14.90
N GLN A 369 2.64 2.13 -14.94
CA GLN A 369 2.78 3.50 -14.46
C GLN A 369 1.88 4.45 -15.26
N VAL A 370 1.06 5.25 -14.57
CA VAL A 370 0.10 6.16 -15.21
C VAL A 370 0.71 7.50 -15.64
N ALA A 371 1.88 7.84 -15.10
CA ALA A 371 2.66 9.03 -15.49
C ALA A 371 4.11 8.80 -15.10
N ALA A 372 5.05 9.25 -15.92
CA ALA A 372 6.47 9.25 -15.56
C ALA A 372 6.75 10.18 -14.38
N LEU A 373 7.68 9.78 -13.51
CA LEU A 373 8.06 10.56 -12.35
C LEU A 373 8.96 11.74 -12.78
N ASN A 374 8.63 12.94 -12.34
CA ASN A 374 9.46 14.14 -12.59
C ASN A 374 10.58 14.23 -11.56
N PRO A 375 11.86 14.01 -11.94
CA PRO A 375 12.97 14.02 -11.01
C PRO A 375 13.45 15.41 -10.59
N TYR A 376 12.95 16.48 -11.21
CA TYR A 376 13.36 17.87 -10.92
C TYR A 376 12.62 18.45 -9.70
N ASN A 377 11.58 17.79 -9.22
CA ASN A 377 10.96 18.03 -7.92
C ASN A 377 11.62 17.15 -6.86
N TRP A 378 11.65 17.62 -5.61
CA TRP A 378 12.08 16.77 -4.51
C TRP A 378 11.21 15.53 -4.40
N GLN A 379 11.85 14.36 -4.39
CA GLN A 379 11.26 13.06 -4.18
C GLN A 379 11.69 12.54 -2.80
N GLN A 380 10.78 11.96 -2.06
CA GLN A 380 11.12 11.32 -0.79
C GLN A 380 11.99 10.07 -1.04
N ALA A 381 12.96 9.81 -0.20
CA ALA A 381 13.88 8.68 -0.37
C ALA A 381 13.18 7.33 -0.23
N GLU A 382 12.10 7.28 0.54
CA GLU A 382 11.23 6.11 0.72
C GLU A 382 10.16 5.95 -0.37
N THR A 383 10.22 6.76 -1.44
CA THR A 383 9.39 6.55 -2.65
C THR A 383 10.08 5.54 -3.54
N VAL A 384 9.53 4.32 -3.60
CA VAL A 384 10.18 3.18 -4.25
C VAL A 384 9.20 2.31 -5.01
N ALA A 385 9.65 1.72 -6.11
CA ALA A 385 8.96 0.65 -6.84
C ALA A 385 9.41 -0.73 -6.37
N ALA A 386 10.69 -0.87 -6.03
CA ALA A 386 11.29 -2.10 -5.52
C ALA A 386 12.46 -1.78 -4.60
N THR A 387 12.80 -2.72 -3.71
CA THR A 387 13.86 -2.50 -2.73
C THR A 387 14.73 -3.75 -2.53
N TRP A 388 15.90 -3.53 -1.95
CA TRP A 388 16.72 -4.58 -1.36
C TRP A 388 17.27 -4.13 -0.02
N ARG A 389 16.89 -4.83 1.05
CA ARG A 389 17.26 -4.56 2.45
C ARG A 389 17.03 -3.12 2.93
N PRO A 390 15.92 -2.46 2.61
CA PRO A 390 15.71 -1.08 3.02
C PRO A 390 15.56 -0.97 4.54
N GLN A 391 16.08 0.12 5.10
CA GLN A 391 15.86 0.50 6.49
C GLN A 391 15.15 1.85 6.50
N PHE A 392 13.85 1.83 6.79
CA PHE A 392 13.05 3.05 6.92
C PHE A 392 12.79 3.35 8.39
N THR A 393 13.04 4.59 8.80
CA THR A 393 12.77 5.05 10.18
C THR A 393 12.01 6.38 10.16
N PRO A 394 11.13 6.62 11.17
CA PRO A 394 10.45 7.90 11.29
C PRO A 394 11.45 9.06 11.53
N ASP A 395 11.18 10.23 10.94
CA ASP A 395 11.94 11.47 11.19
C ASP A 395 11.02 12.64 11.52
N GLY A 396 10.69 12.76 12.80
CA GLY A 396 10.03 13.91 13.42
C GLY A 396 8.53 14.02 13.14
N GLU A 397 8.13 14.34 11.92
CA GLU A 397 6.73 14.60 11.56
C GLU A 397 5.97 13.31 11.25
N PRO A 398 4.68 13.22 11.61
CA PRO A 398 3.85 12.07 11.26
C PRO A 398 3.81 11.80 9.75
N GLY A 399 4.07 10.55 9.38
CA GLY A 399 4.09 10.14 7.97
C GLY A 399 5.32 10.54 7.19
N ASN A 400 6.33 11.13 7.85
CA ASN A 400 7.65 11.36 7.27
C ASN A 400 8.60 10.23 7.67
N MET A 401 9.13 9.54 6.67
CA MET A 401 10.12 8.47 6.84
C MET A 401 11.42 8.89 6.16
N ILE A 402 12.51 8.28 6.58
CA ILE A 402 13.81 8.42 5.93
C ILE A 402 14.43 7.05 5.72
N VAL A 403 15.34 6.96 4.77
CA VAL A 403 16.26 5.81 4.67
C VAL A 403 17.35 6.00 5.70
N SER A 404 17.45 5.10 6.66
CA SER A 404 18.45 5.13 7.72
C SER A 404 19.63 4.20 7.47
N GLY A 405 20.71 4.40 8.19
CA GLY A 405 21.92 3.59 8.10
C GLY A 405 21.71 2.12 8.43
N SER A 406 22.55 1.27 7.86
CA SER A 406 22.59 -0.17 8.04
C SER A 406 24.02 -0.68 7.92
N ASN A 407 24.33 -1.81 8.59
CA ASN A 407 25.61 -2.51 8.44
C ASN A 407 25.82 -3.09 7.02
N GLU A 408 24.78 -3.14 6.23
CA GLU A 408 24.82 -3.67 4.86
C GLU A 408 24.29 -2.62 3.88
N PRO A 409 24.75 -2.64 2.61
CA PRO A 409 24.22 -1.77 1.59
C PRO A 409 22.73 -2.01 1.37
N GLN A 410 22.03 -0.96 1.00
CA GLN A 410 20.62 -0.98 0.65
C GLN A 410 20.46 -0.52 -0.81
N CYS A 411 19.47 -1.05 -1.53
CA CYS A 411 19.12 -0.58 -2.87
C CYS A 411 17.66 -0.16 -2.92
N LEU A 412 17.43 1.01 -3.50
CA LEU A 412 16.12 1.61 -3.72
C LEU A 412 15.95 1.77 -5.23
N MET A 413 14.86 1.27 -5.79
CA MET A 413 14.54 1.41 -7.20
C MET A 413 13.33 2.31 -7.38
N VAL A 414 13.44 3.29 -8.26
CA VAL A 414 12.34 4.16 -8.70
C VAL A 414 12.16 3.95 -10.20
N ARG A 415 10.96 3.58 -10.62
CA ARG A 415 10.68 3.29 -12.04
C ARG A 415 10.17 4.50 -12.80
N GLY A 416 10.52 4.52 -14.09
CA GLY A 416 9.95 5.44 -15.06
C GLY A 416 10.19 6.91 -14.71
N VAL A 417 11.43 7.26 -14.43
CA VAL A 417 11.89 8.63 -14.16
C VAL A 417 12.18 9.35 -15.47
N ASP A 418 11.49 10.47 -15.73
CA ASP A 418 11.64 11.24 -16.98
C ASP A 418 12.67 12.36 -16.84
N TYR A 419 13.84 12.15 -17.40
CA TYR A 419 14.93 13.13 -17.42
C TYR A 419 14.77 14.18 -18.55
N ALA A 420 13.73 14.09 -19.38
CA ALA A 420 13.47 14.99 -20.50
C ALA A 420 14.73 15.19 -21.39
N GLU A 421 15.28 16.43 -21.43
CA GLU A 421 16.48 16.77 -22.20
C GLU A 421 17.80 16.51 -21.45
N GLY A 422 17.73 15.98 -20.23
CA GLY A 422 18.87 15.58 -19.41
C GLY A 422 19.06 16.39 -18.14
N ALA A 423 19.85 15.85 -17.24
CA ALA A 423 20.22 16.43 -15.95
C ALA A 423 21.70 16.68 -15.82
N ASP A 424 22.11 17.72 -15.08
CA ASP A 424 23.51 18.09 -14.84
C ASP A 424 23.99 17.64 -13.46
N ALA A 425 23.10 17.54 -12.47
CA ALA A 425 23.44 17.15 -11.11
C ALA A 425 22.37 16.30 -10.44
N PHE A 426 22.80 15.40 -9.57
CA PHE A 426 21.98 14.69 -8.58
C PHE A 426 22.18 15.34 -7.24
N VAL A 427 21.08 15.69 -6.55
CA VAL A 427 21.06 16.33 -5.23
C VAL A 427 20.35 15.42 -4.24
N ALA A 428 20.93 15.19 -3.07
CA ALA A 428 20.32 14.44 -1.98
C ALA A 428 20.40 15.22 -0.66
N LYS A 429 19.33 15.18 0.12
CA LYS A 429 19.28 15.71 1.49
C LYS A 429 19.67 14.60 2.45
N VAL A 430 20.80 14.76 3.10
CA VAL A 430 21.45 13.74 3.92
C VAL A 430 21.93 14.30 5.25
N LYS A 431 22.11 13.39 6.22
CA LYS A 431 22.71 13.66 7.54
C LYS A 431 23.53 12.45 7.96
N GLY A 432 24.53 12.62 8.84
CA GLY A 432 25.41 11.56 9.30
C GLY A 432 26.48 11.21 8.29
N LYS A 433 27.01 9.99 8.34
CA LYS A 433 28.13 9.54 7.51
C LYS A 433 27.75 8.36 6.64
N GLY A 434 27.87 8.55 5.32
CA GLY A 434 27.47 7.51 4.38
C GLY A 434 27.87 7.82 2.93
N SER A 435 27.31 7.00 2.04
CA SER A 435 27.49 7.15 0.60
C SER A 435 26.22 6.81 -0.16
N ILE A 436 26.04 7.47 -1.29
CA ILE A 436 24.97 7.21 -2.26
C ILE A 436 25.63 7.03 -3.62
N ASP A 437 25.34 5.93 -4.28
CA ASP A 437 25.73 5.64 -5.67
C ASP A 437 24.45 5.47 -6.50
N VAL A 438 24.40 6.13 -7.66
CA VAL A 438 23.21 6.23 -8.51
C VAL A 438 23.48 5.58 -9.85
N TYR A 439 22.53 4.73 -10.30
CA TYR A 439 22.60 3.99 -11.57
C TYR A 439 21.30 4.17 -12.34
N ALA A 440 21.36 4.02 -13.66
CA ALA A 440 20.21 3.98 -14.53
C ALA A 440 19.98 2.57 -15.08
N ASP A 441 18.74 2.12 -15.09
CA ASP A 441 18.20 0.87 -15.64
C ASP A 441 18.77 -0.43 -15.05
N SER A 442 20.02 -0.43 -14.59
CA SER A 442 20.66 -1.64 -14.06
C SER A 442 21.88 -1.29 -13.18
N LEU A 443 22.08 -2.08 -12.12
CA LEU A 443 23.30 -2.00 -11.30
C LEU A 443 24.57 -2.40 -12.07
N ASN A 444 24.42 -3.07 -13.22
CA ASN A 444 25.53 -3.39 -14.12
C ASN A 444 25.87 -2.24 -15.09
N SER A 445 25.05 -1.19 -15.14
CA SER A 445 25.32 0.00 -15.92
C SER A 445 26.41 0.86 -15.26
N PRO A 446 27.09 1.75 -16.01
CA PRO A 446 27.97 2.73 -15.40
C PRO A 446 27.22 3.59 -14.39
N ARG A 447 27.88 3.87 -13.27
CA ARG A 447 27.35 4.78 -12.25
C ARG A 447 27.20 6.19 -12.84
N ILE A 448 26.01 6.79 -12.65
CA ILE A 448 25.69 8.11 -13.20
C ILE A 448 25.98 9.25 -12.22
N ALA A 449 25.94 9.00 -10.92
CA ALA A 449 26.31 9.97 -9.88
C ALA A 449 26.81 9.26 -8.61
N ALA A 450 27.57 9.97 -7.78
CA ALA A 450 28.01 9.45 -6.48
C ALA A 450 28.19 10.57 -5.46
N LEU A 451 27.67 10.35 -4.26
CA LEU A 451 27.87 11.21 -3.10
C LEU A 451 28.63 10.46 -2.02
N ARG A 452 29.50 11.21 -1.32
CA ARG A 452 30.12 10.81 -0.04
C ARG A 452 29.89 11.95 0.92
N PHE A 453 29.38 11.67 2.09
CA PHE A 453 29.01 12.71 3.05
C PHE A 453 29.38 12.32 4.49
N ASP A 454 29.65 13.36 5.28
CA ASP A 454 29.90 13.28 6.73
C ASP A 454 29.36 14.61 7.32
N GLU A 455 28.03 14.68 7.55
CA GLU A 455 27.29 15.90 7.83
C GLU A 455 26.61 15.82 9.20
N ALA A 456 26.92 16.73 10.10
CA ALA A 456 26.32 16.74 11.44
C ALA A 456 24.81 17.08 11.42
N GLU A 457 24.38 17.88 10.45
CA GLU A 457 23.00 18.34 10.29
C GLU A 457 22.46 18.01 8.89
N TRP A 458 21.14 18.05 8.72
CA TRP A 458 20.51 17.88 7.43
C TRP A 458 21.06 18.83 6.37
N THR A 459 21.71 18.32 5.37
CA THR A 459 22.41 19.09 4.35
C THR A 459 22.06 18.56 2.96
N ALA A 460 21.79 19.46 2.02
CA ALA A 460 21.67 19.12 0.60
C ALA A 460 23.08 19.00 -0.02
N LYS A 461 23.43 17.82 -0.49
CA LYS A 461 24.69 17.52 -1.18
C LYS A 461 24.42 17.24 -2.64
N GLN A 462 25.33 17.65 -3.51
CA GLN A 462 25.18 17.39 -4.94
C GLN A 462 26.39 16.65 -5.53
N SER A 463 26.15 15.88 -6.58
CA SER A 463 27.13 15.24 -7.44
C SER A 463 26.85 15.62 -8.89
N PRO A 464 27.87 15.96 -9.70
CA PRO A 464 27.65 16.09 -11.13
C PRO A 464 27.23 14.74 -11.72
N ILE A 465 26.49 14.79 -12.82
CA ILE A 465 26.14 13.60 -13.60
C ILE A 465 27.33 13.22 -14.49
N TYR A 466 27.77 11.97 -14.37
CA TYR A 466 28.93 11.45 -15.13
C TYR A 466 28.57 11.06 -16.57
N THR A 467 27.32 10.67 -16.79
CA THR A 467 26.80 10.28 -18.10
C THR A 467 25.41 10.89 -18.22
N ARG A 468 25.21 11.75 -19.21
CA ARG A 468 23.93 12.40 -19.47
C ARG A 468 22.87 11.36 -19.78
N LEU A 469 21.72 11.47 -19.11
CA LEU A 469 20.52 10.67 -19.35
C LEU A 469 19.47 11.57 -20.00
N GLU A 470 18.78 11.06 -21.00
CA GLU A 470 17.67 11.73 -21.68
C GLU A 470 16.49 10.77 -21.78
N GLY A 471 15.25 11.30 -21.67
CA GLY A 471 14.05 10.47 -21.70
C GLY A 471 13.78 9.71 -20.39
N VAL A 472 13.10 8.58 -20.50
CA VAL A 472 12.60 7.83 -19.34
C VAL A 472 13.51 6.64 -19.03
N HIS A 473 13.99 6.57 -17.78
CA HIS A 473 14.82 5.50 -17.25
C HIS A 473 14.37 5.05 -15.86
N ASP A 474 14.70 3.85 -15.47
CA ASP A 474 14.60 3.40 -14.09
C ASP A 474 15.83 3.89 -13.30
N LEU A 475 15.61 4.36 -12.08
CA LEU A 475 16.65 4.86 -11.20
C LEU A 475 16.92 3.84 -10.09
N LEU A 476 18.19 3.47 -9.88
CA LEU A 476 18.64 2.66 -8.77
C LEU A 476 19.56 3.47 -7.88
N ILE A 477 19.20 3.61 -6.61
CA ILE A 477 19.95 4.35 -5.60
C ILE A 477 20.48 3.34 -4.58
N VAL A 478 21.80 3.23 -4.54
CA VAL A 478 22.48 2.36 -3.59
C VAL A 478 23.04 3.21 -2.47
N VAL A 479 22.63 2.92 -1.24
CA VAL A 479 23.07 3.66 -0.05
C VAL A 479 23.88 2.73 0.87
N ASN A 480 24.93 3.27 1.49
CA ASN A 480 25.79 2.52 2.39
C ASN A 480 26.31 3.40 3.53
N GLY A 481 26.32 2.87 4.73
CA GLY A 481 26.78 3.51 5.97
C GLY A 481 25.95 3.06 7.16
N GLU A 482 26.53 3.04 8.35
CA GLU A 482 25.88 2.57 9.57
C GLU A 482 25.05 3.66 10.27
N GLU A 483 25.49 4.91 10.18
CA GLU A 483 24.89 6.05 10.90
C GLU A 483 24.62 7.22 9.97
N PHE A 484 23.53 7.15 9.20
CA PHE A 484 23.08 8.23 8.36
C PHE A 484 21.55 8.31 8.26
N GLY A 485 21.06 9.44 7.76
CA GLY A 485 19.71 9.63 7.24
C GLY A 485 19.78 10.14 5.79
N PHE A 486 18.91 9.62 4.95
CA PHE A 486 18.68 10.10 3.60
C PHE A 486 17.17 10.37 3.47
N ASP A 487 16.82 11.67 3.34
CA ASP A 487 15.44 12.16 3.41
C ASP A 487 14.81 12.28 2.01
N SER A 488 15.51 12.92 1.10
CA SER A 488 14.94 13.23 -0.22
C SER A 488 16.02 13.45 -1.27
N TRP A 489 15.61 13.38 -2.54
CA TRP A 489 16.49 13.59 -3.68
C TRP A 489 15.78 14.32 -4.82
N LYS A 490 16.56 14.93 -5.69
CA LYS A 490 16.14 15.49 -6.97
C LYS A 490 17.29 15.51 -7.96
N PHE A 491 16.98 15.81 -9.21
CA PHE A 491 17.98 16.20 -10.20
C PHE A 491 17.88 17.70 -10.49
N GLU A 492 18.95 18.28 -11.03
CA GLU A 492 19.02 19.67 -11.48
C GLU A 492 19.54 19.72 -12.92
N GLN A 493 19.03 20.73 -13.70
CA GLN A 493 19.45 21.06 -15.06
C GLN A 493 20.39 22.23 -15.03
#